data_2029b9815b8fa0346c6a89a9203dc44c
#
_entry.id   2029b9815b8fa0346c6a89a9203dc44c
#
_cell.length_a   1.000
_cell.length_b   1.000
_cell.length_c   1.000
_cell.angle_alpha   90.00
_cell.angle_beta   90.00
_cell.angle_gamma   90.00
#
_symmetry.space_group_name_H-M   'P 1'
#
loop_
_entity.id
_entity.type
_entity.pdbx_description
1 polymer ?
#
loop_
_entity_poly.entity_id
_entity_poly.type
_entity_poly.pdbx_seq_one_letter_code
_entity_poly.pdbx_strand_id
1 'polypeptide(L)' 'MEKKTSGKKLRGKEKRALIEQLTAQMKEAAKLLEFEHAAYLRDKIKELEEEK' A
#
# COMPACT_ATOMS: atom_id res chain seq x y z
N MET A 1 -15.66 -5.64 18.16
CA MET A 1 -15.28 -5.43 17.94
C MET A 1 -14.64 -4.97 17.29
N GLU A 2 -14.45 -4.80 17.36
CA GLU A 2 -13.77 -4.47 16.99
C GLU A 2 -13.19 -3.97 16.31
N LYS A 3 -13.12 -3.77 16.20
CA LYS A 3 -12.58 -3.36 15.72
C LYS A 3 -11.89 -2.81 15.23
N LYS A 4 -11.62 -2.49 15.26
CA LYS A 4 -11.16 -1.92 14.89
C LYS A 4 -10.24 -1.45 14.59
N THR A 5 -9.79 -1.42 14.88
CA THR A 5 -9.04 -0.95 14.78
C THR A 5 -8.45 -0.23 14.04
N SER A 6 -8.54 0.17 13.96
CA SER A 6 -8.26 0.93 13.02
C SER A 6 -7.12 1.75 13.18
N GLY A 7 -6.58 2.46 12.59
CA GLY A 7 -5.44 3.25 12.70
C GLY A 7 -4.25 2.58 13.29
N LYS A 8 -4.43 1.41 13.70
CA LYS A 8 -3.35 0.69 14.29
C LYS A 8 -2.50 0.02 13.26
N LYS A 9 -1.42 -0.54 13.69
CA LYS A 9 -0.60 -1.31 12.81
C LYS A 9 -1.37 -2.47 12.23
N LEU A 10 -1.17 -2.70 10.97
CA LEU A 10 -1.76 -3.84 10.32
C LEU A 10 -0.98 -5.09 10.65
N ARG A 11 -1.66 -6.19 10.67
CA ARG A 11 -0.99 -7.45 10.85
C ARG A 11 -0.17 -7.77 9.62
N GLY A 12 0.79 -8.66 9.77
CA GLY A 12 1.66 -9.00 8.67
C GLY A 12 0.90 -9.43 7.45
N LYS A 13 -0.12 -10.25 7.63
CA LYS A 13 -0.92 -10.73 6.53
C LYS A 13 -1.65 -9.61 5.83
N GLU A 14 -2.30 -8.77 6.61
CA GLU A 14 -3.06 -7.68 6.06
C GLU A 14 -2.16 -6.66 5.40
N LYS A 15 -1.03 -6.43 6.01
CA LYS A 15 -0.08 -5.50 5.47
C LYS A 15 0.43 -5.98 4.12
N ARG A 16 0.75 -7.26 4.04
CA ARG A 16 1.25 -7.83 2.80
C ARG A 16 0.20 -7.75 1.70
N ALA A 17 -1.05 -8.06 2.05
CA ALA A 17 -2.12 -7.99 1.06
C ALA A 17 -2.28 -6.57 0.55
N LEU A 18 -2.19 -5.60 1.44
CA LEU A 18 -2.31 -4.21 1.04
C LEU A 18 -1.15 -3.81 0.14
N ILE A 19 0.05 -4.22 0.49
CA ILE A 19 1.21 -3.91 -0.32
C ILE A 19 1.06 -4.51 -1.71
N GLU A 20 0.54 -5.71 -1.80
CA GLU A 20 0.33 -6.34 -3.10
C GLU A 20 -0.67 -5.58 -3.93
N GLN A 21 -1.75 -5.13 -3.31
CA GLN A 21 -2.73 -4.34 -4.03
C GLN A 21 -2.13 -3.04 -4.52
N LEU A 22 -1.40 -2.37 -3.65
CA LEU A 22 -0.79 -1.11 -4.04
C LEU A 22 0.24 -1.32 -5.14
N THR A 23 0.97 -2.42 -5.06
CA THR A 23 1.95 -2.73 -6.10
C THR A 23 1.27 -2.92 -7.44
N ALA A 24 0.16 -3.65 -7.45
CA ALA A 24 -0.57 -3.87 -8.70
C ALA A 24 -1.07 -2.54 -9.25
N GLN A 25 -1.60 -1.69 -8.38
CA GLN A 25 -2.07 -0.38 -8.82
C GLN A 25 -0.93 0.47 -9.32
N MET A 26 0.22 0.38 -8.67
CA MET A 26 1.37 1.14 -9.10
C MET A 26 1.80 0.74 -10.50
N LYS A 27 1.82 -0.56 -10.75
CA LYS A 27 2.19 -1.05 -12.07
C LYS A 27 1.20 -0.59 -13.12
N GLU A 28 -0.07 -0.61 -12.77
CA GLU A 28 -1.10 -0.17 -13.69
C GLU A 28 -0.93 1.31 -13.99
N ALA A 29 -0.68 2.11 -12.96
CA ALA A 29 -0.48 3.53 -13.17
C ALA A 29 0.73 3.79 -14.05
N ALA A 30 1.78 3.01 -13.87
CA ALA A 30 2.97 3.17 -14.69
C ALA A 30 2.67 2.85 -16.15
N LYS A 31 1.86 1.83 -16.36
CA LYS A 31 1.46 1.47 -17.71
C LYS A 31 0.70 2.59 -18.40
N LEU A 32 -0.11 3.29 -17.62
CA LEU A 32 -0.90 4.38 -18.13
C LEU A 32 -0.13 5.70 -18.14
N LEU A 33 1.13 5.65 -17.77
CA LEU A 33 2.00 6.84 -17.73
C LEU A 33 1.52 7.85 -16.70
N GLU A 34 0.83 7.36 -15.68
CA GLU A 34 0.41 8.22 -14.57
C GLU A 34 1.52 8.24 -13.54
N PHE A 35 2.57 8.96 -13.84
CA PHE A 35 3.77 8.90 -13.02
C PHE A 35 3.57 9.45 -11.62
N GLU A 36 2.78 10.48 -11.47
CA GLU A 36 2.55 11.05 -10.15
C GLU A 36 1.76 10.09 -9.28
N HIS A 37 0.78 9.45 -9.89
CA HIS A 37 -0.01 8.47 -9.15
C HIS A 37 0.84 7.27 -8.77
N ALA A 38 1.67 6.83 -9.70
CA ALA A 38 2.55 5.70 -9.41
C ALA A 38 3.52 6.03 -8.29
N ALA A 39 4.03 7.26 -8.27
CA ALA A 39 4.94 7.68 -7.23
C ALA A 39 4.23 7.71 -5.87
N TYR A 40 3.00 8.18 -5.85
CA TYR A 40 2.23 8.20 -4.63
C TYR A 40 2.04 6.78 -4.08
N LEU A 41 1.69 5.85 -4.95
CA LEU A 41 1.51 4.46 -4.55
C LEU A 41 2.81 3.86 -4.05
N ARG A 42 3.89 4.19 -4.71
CA ARG A 42 5.18 3.69 -4.32
C ARG A 42 5.55 4.18 -2.93
N ASP A 43 5.27 5.45 -2.63
CA ASP A 43 5.54 5.99 -1.32
C ASP A 43 4.72 5.27 -0.26
N LYS A 44 3.47 4.97 -0.59
CA LYS A 44 2.62 4.25 0.34
C LYS A 44 3.17 2.87 0.62
N ILE A 45 3.61 2.19 -0.40
CA ILE A 45 4.20 0.87 -0.22
C ILE A 45 5.42 0.96 0.68
N LYS A 46 6.24 1.94 0.42
CA LYS A 46 7.45 2.11 1.20
C LYS A 46 7.14 2.38 2.67
N GLU A 47 6.15 3.22 2.92
CA GLU A 47 5.75 3.49 4.29
C GLU A 47 5.32 2.22 5.00
N LEU A 48 4.55 1.40 4.31
CA LEU A 48 4.09 0.16 4.89
C LEU A 48 5.24 -0.79 5.17
N GLU A 49 6.19 -0.83 4.26
CA GLU A 49 7.33 -1.72 4.43
C GLU A 49 8.22 -1.29 5.59
N GLU A 50 8.29 0.00 5.84
CA GLU A 50 9.12 0.52 6.90
C GLU A 50 8.44 0.47 8.26
N GLU A 51 7.19 0.19 8.27
CA GLU A 51 6.42 0.12 9.50
C GLU A 51 6.83 -1.08 10.31
N LYS A 52 6.92 -0.91 11.61
CA LYS A 52 7.32 -2.03 12.45
C LYS A 52 6.16 -2.72 13.12
#